data_27fd9464492aee5ab2e8ff88bb735ede
#
_entry.id   27fd9464492aee5ab2e8ff88bb735ede
#
_cell.length_a   1.000
_cell.length_b   1.000
_cell.length_c   1.000
_cell.angle_alpha   90.00
_cell.angle_beta   90.00
_cell.angle_gamma   90.00
#
_symmetry.space_group_name_H-M   'P 1'
#
loop_
_entity.id
_entity.type
_entity.pdbx_description
1 polymer ?
#
loop_
_entity_poly.entity_id
_entity_poly.type
_entity_poly.pdbx_seq_one_letter_code
_entity_poly.pdbx_strand_id
1 'polypeptide(L)'
;MKKLNIIYEDKEILVVNKPAKLLTVATDKEEIRTLYHEVREYLHKKNQKVFVVHRLDKDTSGLVLFAKNPRLKEMLQNNWLRYTREYVAVVEGKLPKEKDTLRFYLQEDKTHRVYVSNKGLSSVTEYEVLDTNKTQSLIKVRIKTGRKNQIRASLAYIGNPIVGDKKYEAKINSLSRLGLHANRLVIKHPITNKEMEFLCDAPTQFYLGFEKYKK
;
A
#
# COMPACT_ATOMS: atom_id res chain seq x y z
N MET A 1 -21.26 5.83 10.80
CA MET A 1 -19.84 5.80 10.38
C MET A 1 -19.29 4.40 10.60
N LYS A 2 -18.57 3.82 9.62
CA LYS A 2 -17.87 2.56 9.86
C LYS A 2 -16.82 2.77 10.94
N LYS A 3 -16.71 1.84 11.90
CA LYS A 3 -15.73 1.90 12.97
C LYS A 3 -14.31 1.88 12.38
N LEU A 4 -13.48 2.87 12.75
CA LEU A 4 -12.07 2.93 12.33
C LEU A 4 -11.34 1.65 12.79
N ASN A 5 -10.68 0.96 11.87
CA ASN A 5 -9.93 -0.25 12.18
C ASN A 5 -8.51 0.13 12.61
N ILE A 6 -8.32 0.29 13.93
CA ILE A 6 -7.06 0.67 14.55
C ILE A 6 -6.23 -0.59 14.82
N ILE A 7 -5.00 -0.58 14.32
CA ILE A 7 -4.00 -1.65 14.53
C ILE A 7 -3.13 -1.32 15.74
N TYR A 8 -2.75 -0.04 15.89
CA TYR A 8 -1.94 0.44 17.00
C TYR A 8 -2.19 1.91 17.28
N GLU A 9 -2.16 2.29 18.55
CA GLU A 9 -2.23 3.69 18.97
C GLU A 9 -1.42 3.90 20.25
N ASP A 10 -0.60 4.95 20.28
CA ASP A 10 0.02 5.50 21.48
C ASP A 10 -0.08 7.03 21.52
N LYS A 11 0.76 7.69 22.30
CA LYS A 11 0.77 9.17 22.41
C LYS A 11 1.29 9.84 21.14
N GLU A 12 2.14 9.18 20.36
CA GLU A 12 2.93 9.72 19.24
C GLU A 12 2.36 9.36 17.88
N ILE A 13 1.88 8.12 17.71
CA ILE A 13 1.47 7.57 16.42
C ILE A 13 0.13 6.84 16.48
N LEU A 14 -0.48 6.71 15.31
CA LEU A 14 -1.66 5.89 15.06
C LEU A 14 -1.47 5.10 13.78
N VAL A 15 -1.64 3.78 13.84
CA VAL A 15 -1.63 2.89 12.67
C VAL A 15 -3.01 2.30 12.48
N VAL A 16 -3.53 2.42 11.27
CA VAL A 16 -4.88 1.94 10.93
C VAL A 16 -4.86 1.07 9.69
N ASN A 17 -5.82 0.16 9.57
CA ASN A 17 -6.09 -0.60 8.36
C ASN A 17 -7.08 0.17 7.48
N LYS A 18 -6.58 0.76 6.39
CA LYS A 18 -7.40 1.46 5.40
C LYS A 18 -8.17 0.46 4.54
N PRO A 19 -9.48 0.57 4.41
CA PRO A 19 -10.23 -0.23 3.44
C PRO A 19 -9.88 0.18 2.00
N ALA A 20 -10.14 -0.71 1.04
CA ALA A 20 -10.12 -0.36 -0.38
C ALA A 20 -11.24 0.64 -0.71
N LYS A 21 -11.09 1.36 -1.83
CA LYS A 21 -12.06 2.36 -2.32
C LYS A 21 -12.21 3.60 -1.42
N LEU A 22 -11.29 3.79 -0.47
CA LEU A 22 -11.22 4.98 0.39
C LEU A 22 -9.92 5.75 0.08
N LEU A 23 -10.01 7.06 -0.18
CA LEU A 23 -8.84 7.93 -0.30
C LEU A 23 -8.13 8.05 1.06
N THR A 24 -6.80 8.13 1.04
CA THR A 24 -6.04 8.43 2.27
C THR A 24 -6.20 9.89 2.67
N VAL A 25 -6.09 10.80 1.70
CA VAL A 25 -6.22 12.25 1.87
C VAL A 25 -7.15 12.80 0.80
N ALA A 26 -7.71 13.98 1.05
CA ALA A 26 -8.56 14.69 0.11
C ALA A 26 -7.86 14.96 -1.24
N THR A 27 -8.68 15.10 -2.26
CA THR A 27 -8.33 15.66 -3.57
C THR A 27 -9.33 16.77 -3.86
N ASP A 28 -9.08 17.59 -4.87
CA ASP A 28 -9.98 18.67 -5.28
C ASP A 28 -11.42 18.21 -5.59
N LYS A 29 -11.60 16.90 -5.83
CA LYS A 29 -12.90 16.29 -6.18
C LYS A 29 -13.60 15.58 -5.01
N GLU A 30 -12.89 15.25 -3.92
CA GLU A 30 -13.45 14.46 -2.82
C GLU A 30 -12.78 14.86 -1.50
N GLU A 31 -13.44 15.76 -0.74
CA GLU A 31 -12.88 16.34 0.49
C GLU A 31 -13.28 15.57 1.77
N ILE A 32 -14.50 15.03 1.83
CA ILE A 32 -15.13 14.58 3.08
C ILE A 32 -14.89 13.09 3.35
N ARG A 33 -14.87 12.25 2.30
CA ARG A 33 -14.74 10.78 2.46
C ARG A 33 -13.30 10.32 2.34
N THR A 34 -12.48 10.63 3.33
CA THR A 34 -11.08 10.20 3.36
C THR A 34 -10.73 9.55 4.69
N LEU A 35 -9.73 8.67 4.66
CA LEU A 35 -9.20 8.08 5.90
C LEU A 35 -8.69 9.15 6.85
N TYR A 36 -8.03 10.19 6.33
CA TYR A 36 -7.58 11.32 7.14
C TYR A 36 -8.74 12.00 7.89
N HIS A 37 -9.87 12.23 7.22
CA HIS A 37 -11.05 12.80 7.86
C HIS A 37 -11.56 11.90 8.99
N GLU A 38 -11.70 10.58 8.75
CA GLU A 38 -12.16 9.63 9.78
C GLU A 38 -11.21 9.60 10.99
N VAL A 39 -9.90 9.61 10.74
CA VAL A 39 -8.87 9.64 11.79
C VAL A 39 -8.89 10.97 12.55
N ARG A 40 -9.06 12.09 11.83
CA ARG A 40 -9.16 13.42 12.45
C ARG A 40 -10.34 13.50 13.39
N GLU A 41 -11.52 13.05 12.97
CA GLU A 41 -12.73 13.03 13.82
C GLU A 41 -12.55 12.12 15.05
N TYR A 42 -11.87 10.98 14.89
CA TYR A 42 -11.56 10.09 16.00
C TYR A 42 -10.63 10.74 17.03
N LEU A 43 -9.55 11.36 16.59
CA LEU A 43 -8.56 12.00 17.47
C LEU A 43 -9.06 13.34 18.04
N HIS A 44 -9.90 14.08 17.33
CA HIS A 44 -10.52 15.31 17.81
C HIS A 44 -11.35 15.07 19.07
N LYS A 45 -12.10 13.96 19.15
CA LYS A 45 -12.84 13.55 20.35
C LYS A 45 -11.94 13.28 21.57
N LYS A 46 -10.65 13.06 21.34
CA LYS A 46 -9.62 12.86 22.36
C LYS A 46 -8.77 14.12 22.59
N ASN A 47 -9.17 15.26 22.01
CA ASN A 47 -8.40 16.52 22.01
C ASN A 47 -6.98 16.35 21.43
N GLN A 48 -6.83 15.52 20.39
CA GLN A 48 -5.55 15.23 19.74
C GLN A 48 -5.59 15.64 18.26
N LYS A 49 -4.41 16.00 17.71
CA LYS A 49 -4.21 16.33 16.29
C LYS A 49 -3.68 15.12 15.51
N VAL A 50 -3.82 15.16 14.19
CA VAL A 50 -3.32 14.12 13.29
C VAL A 50 -2.58 14.73 12.10
N PHE A 51 -1.50 14.07 11.70
CA PHE A 51 -0.64 14.46 10.58
C PHE A 51 -0.34 13.26 9.70
N VAL A 52 -0.52 13.41 8.39
CA VAL A 52 -0.31 12.36 7.41
C VAL A 52 1.19 12.14 7.20
N VAL A 53 1.67 10.93 7.46
CA VAL A 53 3.07 10.53 7.22
C VAL A 53 3.23 10.05 5.78
N HIS A 54 2.35 9.15 5.34
CA HIS A 54 2.33 8.59 3.98
C HIS A 54 0.91 8.31 3.50
N ARG A 55 0.80 7.82 2.29
CA ARG A 55 -0.50 7.51 1.68
C ARG A 55 -0.47 6.19 0.93
N LEU A 56 -1.63 5.55 0.85
CA LEU A 56 -1.94 4.48 -0.09
C LEU A 56 -2.89 5.02 -1.17
N ASP A 57 -2.87 4.39 -2.34
CA ASP A 57 -3.84 4.68 -3.41
C ASP A 57 -5.27 4.38 -2.93
N LYS A 58 -6.29 4.98 -3.58
CA LYS A 58 -7.71 4.81 -3.25
C LYS A 58 -8.10 3.33 -3.12
N ASP A 59 -7.71 2.51 -4.11
CA ASP A 59 -8.12 1.11 -4.20
C ASP A 59 -7.20 0.14 -3.44
N THR A 60 -6.01 0.57 -3.03
CA THR A 60 -5.11 -0.20 -2.17
C THR A 60 -5.62 -0.17 -0.73
N SER A 61 -5.67 -1.32 -0.07
CA SER A 61 -5.99 -1.44 1.35
C SER A 61 -4.75 -1.70 2.20
N GLY A 62 -4.88 -1.65 3.53
CA GLY A 62 -3.85 -2.03 4.48
C GLY A 62 -3.32 -0.89 5.34
N LEU A 63 -2.14 -1.07 5.88
CA LEU A 63 -1.54 -0.24 6.90
C LEU A 63 -1.27 1.19 6.45
N VAL A 64 -1.80 2.15 7.21
CA VAL A 64 -1.48 3.58 7.09
C VAL A 64 -1.09 4.12 8.46
N LEU A 65 0.08 4.78 8.50
CA LEU A 65 0.65 5.41 9.69
C LEU A 65 0.35 6.92 9.69
N PHE A 66 -0.12 7.41 10.82
CA PHE A 66 -0.29 8.82 11.13
C PHE A 66 0.58 9.20 12.33
N ALA A 67 1.03 10.45 12.35
CA ALA A 67 1.66 11.06 13.52
C ALA A 67 0.65 11.97 14.25
N LYS A 68 0.79 12.11 15.56
CA LYS A 68 -0.05 13.00 16.38
C LYS A 68 0.56 14.38 16.60
N ASN A 69 1.74 14.63 16.04
CA ASN A 69 2.53 15.82 16.21
C ASN A 69 3.26 16.15 14.90
N PRO A 70 3.39 17.45 14.48
CA PRO A 70 4.04 17.81 13.22
C PRO A 70 5.55 17.46 13.20
N ARG A 71 6.24 17.61 14.31
CA ARG A 71 7.66 17.23 14.43
C ARG A 71 7.86 15.73 14.22
N LEU A 72 6.98 14.91 14.81
CA LEU A 72 7.01 13.45 14.62
C LEU A 72 6.71 13.04 13.18
N LYS A 73 5.77 13.72 12.52
CA LYS A 73 5.52 13.54 11.09
C LYS A 73 6.81 13.73 10.28
N GLU A 74 7.55 14.84 10.49
CA GLU A 74 8.78 15.13 9.78
C GLU A 74 9.87 14.08 10.05
N MET A 75 10.06 13.68 11.31
CA MET A 75 11.00 12.62 11.69
C MET A 75 10.68 11.30 10.97
N LEU A 76 9.42 10.90 10.91
CA LEU A 76 8.99 9.68 10.24
C LEU A 76 9.14 9.80 8.72
N GLN A 77 8.81 10.94 8.12
CA GLN A 77 8.95 11.19 6.68
C GLN A 77 10.42 11.20 6.23
N ASN A 78 11.31 11.81 6.98
CA ASN A 78 12.77 11.87 6.69
C ASN A 78 13.40 10.46 6.71
N ASN A 79 12.85 9.54 7.50
CA ASN A 79 13.31 8.16 7.58
C ASN A 79 12.47 7.17 6.75
N TRP A 80 11.44 7.66 6.00
CA TRP A 80 10.44 6.81 5.37
C TRP A 80 11.01 5.76 4.41
N LEU A 81 12.05 6.09 3.66
CA LEU A 81 12.70 5.16 2.74
C LEU A 81 13.51 4.05 3.42
N ARG A 82 13.87 4.23 4.69
CA ARG A 82 14.59 3.23 5.49
C ARG A 82 13.67 2.20 6.12
N TYR A 83 12.37 2.50 6.21
CA TYR A 83 11.38 1.62 6.82
C TYR A 83 10.97 0.50 5.87
N THR A 84 10.68 -0.68 6.44
CA THR A 84 10.19 -1.80 5.65
C THR A 84 8.71 -1.62 5.34
N ARG A 85 8.36 -1.69 4.06
CA ARG A 85 7.00 -1.58 3.55
C ARG A 85 6.74 -2.76 2.64
N GLU A 86 5.95 -3.71 3.13
CA GLU A 86 5.62 -4.91 2.38
C GLU A 86 4.12 -4.97 2.08
N TYR A 87 3.83 -5.61 0.98
CA TYR A 87 2.48 -5.78 0.44
C TYR A 87 2.27 -7.22 0.05
N VAL A 88 1.03 -7.67 0.11
CA VAL A 88 0.57 -8.86 -0.58
C VAL A 88 -0.19 -8.41 -1.82
N ALA A 89 0.12 -9.04 -2.96
CA ALA A 89 -0.60 -8.79 -4.21
C ALA A 89 -0.98 -10.11 -4.90
N VAL A 90 -2.10 -10.06 -5.61
CA VAL A 90 -2.50 -11.09 -6.56
C VAL A 90 -2.36 -10.51 -7.96
N VAL A 91 -1.55 -11.16 -8.80
CA VAL A 91 -1.25 -10.71 -10.16
C VAL A 91 -1.74 -11.73 -11.20
N GLU A 92 -1.95 -11.27 -12.42
CA GLU A 92 -2.31 -12.13 -13.54
C GLU A 92 -1.11 -12.96 -14.01
N GLY A 93 -1.37 -14.22 -14.32
CA GLY A 93 -0.40 -15.14 -14.89
C GLY A 93 0.69 -15.59 -13.93
N LYS A 94 1.68 -16.29 -14.51
CA LYS A 94 2.91 -16.72 -13.84
C LYS A 94 3.98 -15.67 -14.06
N LEU A 95 4.68 -15.29 -13.01
CA LEU A 95 5.82 -14.38 -13.11
C LEU A 95 7.04 -15.06 -13.74
N PRO A 96 7.91 -14.31 -14.44
CA PRO A 96 9.08 -14.88 -15.12
C PRO A 96 10.13 -15.45 -14.16
N LYS A 97 10.17 -14.96 -12.92
CA LYS A 97 11.06 -15.43 -11.87
C LYS A 97 10.30 -15.57 -10.55
N GLU A 98 10.75 -16.47 -9.69
CA GLU A 98 10.18 -16.61 -8.34
C GLU A 98 10.49 -15.42 -7.44
N LYS A 99 11.64 -14.76 -7.66
CA LYS A 99 12.05 -13.53 -6.98
C LYS A 99 12.76 -12.62 -7.97
N ASP A 100 12.44 -11.32 -7.93
CA ASP A 100 13.16 -10.34 -8.75
C ASP A 100 13.13 -8.94 -8.11
N THR A 101 14.01 -8.08 -8.62
CA THR A 101 14.06 -6.66 -8.27
C THR A 101 13.83 -5.82 -9.50
N LEU A 102 12.66 -5.25 -9.62
CA LEU A 102 12.26 -4.37 -10.70
C LEU A 102 12.80 -2.96 -10.46
N ARG A 103 13.67 -2.50 -11.36
CA ARG A 103 14.28 -1.17 -11.34
C ARG A 103 13.86 -0.41 -12.58
N PHE A 104 13.01 0.59 -12.40
CA PHE A 104 12.46 1.38 -13.49
C PHE A 104 12.50 2.87 -13.18
N TYR A 105 12.41 3.69 -14.20
CA TYR A 105 12.02 5.08 -14.05
C TYR A 105 10.52 5.21 -14.33
N LEU A 106 9.82 5.90 -13.46
CA LEU A 106 8.37 6.09 -13.55
C LEU A 106 8.05 7.54 -13.86
N GLN A 107 7.20 7.74 -14.84
CA GLN A 107 6.69 9.03 -15.28
C GLN A 107 5.16 9.04 -15.24
N GLU A 108 4.59 10.19 -14.93
CA GLU A 108 3.14 10.41 -14.94
C GLU A 108 2.77 11.19 -16.20
N ASP A 109 1.72 10.75 -16.92
CA ASP A 109 1.16 11.46 -18.05
C ASP A 109 0.09 12.48 -17.64
N LYS A 110 -0.44 13.23 -18.62
CA LYS A 110 -1.48 14.23 -18.42
C LYS A 110 -2.80 13.65 -17.90
N THR A 111 -3.03 12.34 -18.05
CA THR A 111 -4.20 11.62 -17.54
C THR A 111 -3.98 11.06 -16.13
N HIS A 112 -2.87 11.42 -15.50
CA HIS A 112 -2.45 10.89 -14.20
C HIS A 112 -2.19 9.36 -14.18
N ARG A 113 -1.91 8.75 -15.34
CA ARG A 113 -1.42 7.39 -15.43
C ARG A 113 0.10 7.39 -15.25
N VAL A 114 0.59 6.51 -14.38
CA VAL A 114 2.03 6.31 -14.19
C VAL A 114 2.47 5.14 -15.08
N TYR A 115 3.57 5.30 -15.78
CA TYR A 115 4.13 4.29 -16.69
C TYR A 115 5.65 4.24 -16.58
N VAL A 116 6.23 3.12 -17.04
CA VAL A 116 7.69 2.96 -17.13
C VAL A 116 8.22 3.73 -18.32
N SER A 117 9.27 4.50 -18.11
CA SER A 117 9.89 5.38 -19.11
C SER A 117 11.42 5.35 -18.97
N ASN A 118 12.14 5.90 -19.93
CA ASN A 118 13.58 6.17 -19.83
C ASN A 118 13.87 7.46 -19.03
N LYS A 119 12.84 8.22 -18.70
CA LYS A 119 12.91 9.48 -17.94
C LYS A 119 11.92 9.39 -16.78
N GLY A 120 12.15 10.15 -15.72
CA GLY A 120 11.24 10.18 -14.58
C GLY A 120 11.93 9.86 -13.26
N LEU A 121 11.15 9.38 -12.29
CA LEU A 121 11.64 9.13 -10.94
C LEU A 121 12.05 7.66 -10.79
N SER A 122 13.26 7.41 -10.32
CA SER A 122 13.75 6.06 -10.02
C SER A 122 12.80 5.34 -9.05
N SER A 123 12.48 4.09 -9.37
CA SER A 123 11.65 3.18 -8.57
C SER A 123 12.31 1.83 -8.41
N VAL A 124 12.22 1.26 -7.21
CA VAL A 124 12.75 -0.08 -6.90
C VAL A 124 11.67 -0.87 -6.17
N THR A 125 11.22 -1.96 -6.80
CA THR A 125 10.19 -2.87 -6.31
C THR A 125 10.73 -4.29 -6.31
N GLU A 126 10.81 -4.92 -5.16
CA GLU A 126 11.19 -6.33 -5.01
C GLU A 126 9.91 -7.17 -4.92
N TYR A 127 9.89 -8.34 -5.53
CA TYR A 127 8.82 -9.30 -5.33
C TYR A 127 9.36 -10.71 -5.09
N GLU A 128 8.53 -11.52 -4.43
CA GLU A 128 8.71 -12.95 -4.19
C GLU A 128 7.39 -13.66 -4.40
N VAL A 129 7.38 -14.69 -5.25
CA VAL A 129 6.20 -15.53 -5.49
C VAL A 129 5.97 -16.42 -4.28
N LEU A 130 4.78 -16.33 -3.70
CA LEU A 130 4.35 -17.15 -2.56
C LEU A 130 3.67 -18.43 -3.03
N ASP A 131 2.81 -18.31 -4.05
CA ASP A 131 2.11 -19.42 -4.69
C ASP A 131 1.61 -19.02 -6.08
N THR A 132 1.34 -20.02 -6.94
CA THR A 132 0.83 -19.79 -8.29
C THR A 132 -0.24 -20.84 -8.61
N ASN A 133 -1.35 -20.38 -9.18
CA ASN A 133 -2.36 -21.25 -9.77
C ASN A 133 -2.37 -21.12 -11.30
N LYS A 134 -3.37 -21.71 -11.98
CA LYS A 134 -3.44 -21.74 -13.45
C LYS A 134 -3.42 -20.35 -14.11
N THR A 135 -3.93 -19.33 -13.46
CA THR A 135 -4.17 -17.99 -14.06
C THR A 135 -3.61 -16.83 -13.27
N GLN A 136 -3.13 -17.05 -12.06
CA GLN A 136 -2.72 -15.99 -11.13
C GLN A 136 -1.56 -16.42 -10.27
N SER A 137 -0.80 -15.44 -9.78
CA SER A 137 0.22 -15.63 -8.75
C SER A 137 -0.06 -14.75 -7.53
N LEU A 138 0.10 -15.33 -6.34
CA LEU A 138 0.12 -14.63 -5.06
C LEU A 138 1.58 -14.24 -4.77
N ILE A 139 1.83 -12.98 -4.52
CA ILE A 139 3.19 -12.48 -4.31
C ILE A 139 3.29 -11.60 -3.06
N LYS A 140 4.46 -11.65 -2.44
CA LYS A 140 4.95 -10.65 -1.51
C LYS A 140 5.70 -9.58 -2.28
N VAL A 141 5.44 -8.32 -2.01
CA VAL A 141 6.10 -7.19 -2.64
C VAL A 141 6.73 -6.30 -1.57
N ARG A 142 7.97 -5.88 -1.77
CA ARG A 142 8.66 -4.90 -0.93
C ARG A 142 9.09 -3.71 -1.77
N ILE A 143 8.77 -2.50 -1.34
CA ILE A 143 9.17 -1.29 -2.04
C ILE A 143 10.33 -0.58 -1.31
N LYS A 144 11.35 -0.16 -2.05
CA LYS A 144 12.47 0.65 -1.53
C LYS A 144 12.23 2.15 -1.76
N THR A 145 11.46 2.48 -2.76
CA THR A 145 10.99 3.83 -3.08
C THR A 145 9.49 3.93 -2.82
N GLY A 146 8.85 5.08 -3.02
CA GLY A 146 7.42 5.28 -2.76
C GLY A 146 6.78 6.16 -3.83
N ARG A 147 6.89 5.77 -5.11
CA ARG A 147 6.30 6.54 -6.22
C ARG A 147 4.81 6.23 -6.35
N LYS A 148 4.07 7.18 -6.88
CA LYS A 148 2.64 7.00 -7.20
C LYS A 148 2.44 5.76 -8.06
N ASN A 149 1.48 4.91 -7.73
CA ASN A 149 1.14 3.67 -8.43
C ASN A 149 2.34 2.74 -8.72
N GLN A 150 3.46 2.85 -7.99
CA GLN A 150 4.73 2.19 -8.30
C GLN A 150 4.58 0.68 -8.54
N ILE A 151 3.99 -0.05 -7.60
CA ILE A 151 3.81 -1.51 -7.70
C ILE A 151 2.96 -1.86 -8.91
N ARG A 152 1.87 -1.14 -9.11
CA ARG A 152 0.89 -1.35 -10.19
C ARG A 152 1.52 -1.17 -11.57
N ALA A 153 2.23 -0.04 -11.77
CA ALA A 153 2.91 0.27 -13.02
C ALA A 153 4.05 -0.72 -13.32
N SER A 154 4.84 -1.08 -12.31
CA SER A 154 5.97 -1.99 -12.48
C SER A 154 5.54 -3.41 -12.86
N LEU A 155 4.51 -3.95 -12.19
CA LEU A 155 4.00 -5.29 -12.47
C LEU A 155 3.26 -5.34 -13.82
N ALA A 156 2.48 -4.32 -14.16
CA ALA A 156 1.84 -4.25 -15.47
C ALA A 156 2.86 -4.17 -16.62
N TYR A 157 3.95 -3.45 -16.42
CA TYR A 157 5.00 -3.32 -17.43
C TYR A 157 5.68 -4.66 -17.77
N ILE A 158 5.84 -5.55 -16.79
CA ILE A 158 6.39 -6.90 -17.02
C ILE A 158 5.34 -7.92 -17.48
N GLY A 159 4.12 -7.47 -17.80
CA GLY A 159 3.04 -8.31 -18.30
C GLY A 159 2.21 -9.04 -17.25
N ASN A 160 2.41 -8.73 -15.96
CA ASN A 160 1.68 -9.33 -14.85
C ASN A 160 0.90 -8.26 -14.05
N PRO A 161 -0.14 -7.62 -14.62
CA PRO A 161 -0.91 -6.61 -13.92
C PRO A 161 -1.58 -7.19 -12.67
N ILE A 162 -1.81 -6.33 -11.68
CA ILE A 162 -2.52 -6.74 -10.46
C ILE A 162 -3.99 -7.04 -10.79
N VAL A 163 -4.49 -8.16 -10.30
CA VAL A 163 -5.89 -8.57 -10.48
C VAL A 163 -6.84 -7.45 -10.06
N GLY A 164 -7.82 -7.15 -10.89
CA GLY A 164 -8.81 -6.09 -10.68
C GLY A 164 -8.30 -4.68 -10.92
N ASP A 165 -7.08 -4.50 -11.45
CA ASP A 165 -6.52 -3.20 -11.78
C ASP A 165 -6.98 -2.68 -13.15
N LYS A 166 -8.16 -2.07 -13.19
CA LYS A 166 -8.72 -1.49 -14.41
C LYS A 166 -7.83 -0.40 -15.04
N LYS A 167 -7.09 0.34 -14.22
CA LYS A 167 -6.20 1.42 -14.69
C LYS A 167 -5.01 0.87 -15.48
N TYR A 168 -4.58 -0.32 -15.16
CA TYR A 168 -3.48 -1.03 -15.81
C TYR A 168 -3.94 -2.24 -16.64
N GLU A 169 -5.21 -2.21 -17.06
CA GLU A 169 -5.78 -3.11 -18.08
C GLU A 169 -5.76 -4.58 -17.68
N ALA A 170 -5.84 -4.86 -16.37
CA ALA A 170 -6.03 -6.22 -15.89
C ALA A 170 -7.32 -6.82 -16.45
N LYS A 171 -7.22 -8.05 -16.96
CA LYS A 171 -8.35 -8.80 -17.57
C LYS A 171 -9.12 -9.60 -16.53
N ILE A 172 -8.45 -10.01 -15.44
CA ILE A 172 -9.04 -10.81 -14.38
C ILE A 172 -9.53 -9.89 -13.25
N ASN A 173 -10.77 -10.10 -12.81
CA ASN A 173 -11.37 -9.36 -11.70
C ASN A 173 -12.01 -10.30 -10.66
N SER A 174 -11.35 -11.44 -10.39
CA SER A 174 -11.85 -12.48 -9.47
C SER A 174 -12.06 -11.97 -8.04
N LEU A 175 -11.36 -10.88 -7.65
CA LEU A 175 -11.44 -10.30 -6.31
C LEU A 175 -12.49 -9.18 -6.18
N SER A 176 -13.14 -8.74 -7.28
CA SER A 176 -14.05 -7.57 -7.32
C SER A 176 -13.44 -6.28 -6.73
N ARG A 177 -12.11 -6.23 -6.63
CA ARG A 177 -11.32 -5.11 -6.14
C ARG A 177 -9.87 -5.24 -6.63
N LEU A 178 -9.08 -4.17 -6.44
CA LEU A 178 -7.63 -4.24 -6.63
C LEU A 178 -7.01 -5.27 -5.66
N GLY A 179 -6.28 -6.24 -6.20
CA GLY A 179 -5.57 -7.29 -5.46
C GLY A 179 -4.25 -6.79 -4.84
N LEU A 180 -4.28 -5.67 -4.12
CA LEU A 180 -3.10 -5.07 -3.48
C LEU A 180 -3.42 -4.65 -2.05
N HIS A 181 -2.59 -5.10 -1.09
CA HIS A 181 -2.77 -4.84 0.34
C HIS A 181 -1.43 -4.60 1.02
N ALA A 182 -1.29 -3.46 1.72
CA ALA A 182 -0.14 -3.15 2.55
C ALA A 182 -0.24 -3.93 3.87
N ASN A 183 0.46 -5.07 3.95
CA ASN A 183 0.28 -6.03 5.03
C ASN A 183 1.31 -5.92 6.15
N ARG A 184 2.50 -5.35 5.88
CA ARG A 184 3.57 -5.24 6.88
C ARG A 184 4.27 -3.90 6.80
N LEU A 185 4.44 -3.28 7.95
CA LEU A 185 5.17 -2.02 8.13
C LEU A 185 6.12 -2.16 9.33
N VAL A 186 7.43 -1.97 9.11
CA VAL A 186 8.42 -1.92 10.20
C VAL A 186 9.03 -0.52 10.23
N ILE A 187 8.97 0.13 11.38
CA ILE A 187 9.51 1.47 11.62
C ILE A 187 10.38 1.49 12.87
N LYS A 188 11.18 2.54 13.02
CA LYS A 188 11.70 2.94 14.34
C LYS A 188 10.74 3.95 14.95
N HIS A 189 10.31 3.69 16.17
CA HIS A 189 9.45 4.61 16.90
C HIS A 189 10.16 5.96 17.10
N PRO A 190 9.53 7.10 16.75
CA PRO A 190 10.24 8.38 16.63
C PRO A 190 10.79 8.93 17.96
N ILE A 191 10.25 8.48 19.11
CA ILE A 191 10.73 8.90 20.44
C ILE A 191 11.61 7.84 21.08
N THR A 192 11.15 6.58 21.12
CA THR A 192 11.86 5.52 21.85
C THR A 192 12.97 4.86 21.04
N ASN A 193 13.05 5.11 19.73
CA ASN A 193 13.94 4.46 18.76
C ASN A 193 13.81 2.92 18.69
N LYS A 194 12.84 2.34 19.39
CA LYS A 194 12.57 0.90 19.31
C LYS A 194 12.02 0.55 17.93
N GLU A 195 12.46 -0.57 17.39
CA GLU A 195 11.86 -1.13 16.20
C GLU A 195 10.46 -1.64 16.52
N MET A 196 9.49 -1.27 15.69
CA MET A 196 8.11 -1.66 15.81
C MET A 196 7.63 -2.26 14.49
N GLU A 197 7.01 -3.41 14.59
CA GLU A 197 6.40 -4.12 13.48
C GLU A 197 4.88 -4.09 13.59
N PHE A 198 4.22 -3.69 12.52
CA PHE A 198 2.77 -3.73 12.39
C PHE A 198 2.40 -4.70 11.28
N LEU A 199 1.48 -5.60 11.57
CA LEU A 199 0.96 -6.59 10.65
C LEU A 199 -0.54 -6.37 10.45
N CYS A 200 -0.99 -6.58 9.23
CA CYS A 200 -2.39 -6.56 8.85
C CYS A 200 -2.61 -7.57 7.73
N ASP A 201 -3.29 -8.64 8.02
CA ASP A 201 -3.54 -9.71 7.04
C ASP A 201 -4.31 -9.17 5.84
N ALA A 202 -3.91 -9.62 4.65
CA ALA A 202 -4.68 -9.34 3.45
C ALA A 202 -6.05 -10.04 3.54
N PRO A 203 -7.08 -9.49 2.88
CA PRO A 203 -8.40 -10.11 2.87
C PRO A 203 -8.33 -11.57 2.44
N THR A 204 -9.06 -12.45 3.12
CA THR A 204 -9.06 -13.91 2.88
C THR A 204 -9.22 -14.26 1.40
N GLN A 205 -10.00 -13.49 0.66
CA GLN A 205 -10.18 -13.70 -0.78
C GLN A 205 -8.89 -13.65 -1.62
N PHE A 206 -7.79 -13.02 -1.12
CA PHE A 206 -6.50 -13.01 -1.81
C PHE A 206 -5.84 -14.38 -1.83
N TYR A 207 -6.18 -15.23 -0.88
CA TYR A 207 -5.60 -16.57 -0.70
C TYR A 207 -6.46 -17.67 -1.33
N LEU A 208 -7.69 -17.35 -1.75
CA LEU A 208 -8.58 -18.34 -2.36
C LEU A 208 -8.02 -18.81 -3.72
N GLY A 209 -8.00 -20.13 -3.91
CA GLY A 209 -7.49 -20.75 -5.14
C GLY A 209 -5.98 -20.96 -5.19
N PHE A 210 -5.25 -20.63 -4.12
CA PHE A 210 -3.84 -20.95 -3.95
C PHE A 210 -3.68 -22.14 -2.99
N GLU A 211 -2.95 -23.20 -3.42
CA GLU A 211 -2.92 -24.47 -2.70
C GLU A 211 -2.25 -24.40 -1.35
N LYS A 212 -1.14 -23.65 -1.25
CA LYS A 212 -0.41 -23.44 0.01
C LYS A 212 -1.24 -22.75 1.11
N TYR A 213 -2.38 -22.14 0.74
CA TYR A 213 -3.25 -21.39 1.65
C TYR A 213 -4.67 -21.97 1.76
N LYS A 214 -4.88 -23.19 1.24
CA LYS A 214 -6.13 -23.92 1.51
C LYS A 214 -6.14 -24.26 3.01
N LYS A 215 -7.08 -23.70 3.75
CA LYS A 215 -7.44 -24.12 5.09
C LYS A 215 -8.48 -25.23 5.02
#